data_949b039e11e401dc04f25e7397e1e424
#
_entry.id   949b039e11e401dc04f25e7397e1e424
#
_cell.length_a   1.000
_cell.length_b   1.000
_cell.length_c   1.000
_cell.angle_alpha   90.00
_cell.angle_beta   90.00
_cell.angle_gamma   90.00
#
_symmetry.space_group_name_H-M   'P 1'
#
loop_
_entity.id
_entity.type
_entity.pdbx_description
1 polymer ?
#
loop_
_entity_poly.entity_id
_entity_poly.type
_entity_poly.pdbx_seq_one_letter_code
_entity_poly.pdbx_strand_id
1 'polypeptide(L)'
;MLKQRNMNLKIIVMLGFVAFCFTLQAQQQTVTPDIPVDPDTKKIMYRAVIEEQGSSEYLYNKAIEWFTYYYVNPSAVFTVQDKVNGRIEGTGRMKIYFTDEQSGVRMDGGLIIYLIKIELKENKFRYTLTDFNLKAASRFPVEKWMNKSDPAYNPKWDSYLFQIDTTMQRLVSTLTEKMKPVVKKKDEW
;
A
#
# COMPACT_ATOMS: atom_id res chain seq x y z
N MET A 1 -40.42 31.26 -47.72
CA MET A 1 -39.53 30.04 -47.72
C MET A 1 -38.27 30.14 -46.90
N LEU A 2 -37.70 31.30 -46.61
CA LEU A 2 -36.47 31.48 -45.81
C LEU A 2 -36.62 31.25 -44.31
N LYS A 3 -37.82 31.46 -43.71
CA LYS A 3 -38.03 31.33 -42.27
C LYS A 3 -38.06 29.88 -41.77
N GLN A 4 -38.49 28.95 -42.62
CA GLN A 4 -38.58 27.52 -42.28
C GLN A 4 -37.22 26.82 -42.32
N ARG A 5 -36.30 27.27 -43.15
CA ARG A 5 -34.91 26.70 -43.31
C ARG A 5 -34.04 27.00 -42.06
N ASN A 6 -34.25 28.17 -41.42
CA ASN A 6 -33.50 28.52 -40.21
C ASN A 6 -33.97 27.80 -38.93
N MET A 7 -35.25 27.39 -38.92
CA MET A 7 -35.80 26.65 -37.79
C MET A 7 -35.30 25.20 -37.74
N ASN A 8 -35.18 24.54 -38.92
CA ASN A 8 -34.61 23.20 -39.00
C ASN A 8 -33.13 23.16 -38.67
N LEU A 9 -32.36 24.20 -39.01
CA LEU A 9 -30.95 24.29 -38.70
C LEU A 9 -30.73 24.47 -37.19
N LYS A 10 -31.54 25.26 -36.47
CA LYS A 10 -31.48 25.43 -35.02
C LYS A 10 -31.82 24.15 -34.25
N ILE A 11 -32.79 23.36 -34.75
CA ILE A 11 -33.20 22.09 -34.17
C ILE A 11 -32.05 21.04 -34.33
N ILE A 12 -31.39 21.00 -35.48
CA ILE A 12 -30.27 20.10 -35.74
C ILE A 12 -29.07 20.46 -34.84
N VAL A 13 -28.75 21.74 -34.64
CA VAL A 13 -27.67 22.19 -33.78
C VAL A 13 -27.99 21.87 -32.32
N MET A 14 -29.24 22.01 -31.88
CA MET A 14 -29.66 21.71 -30.52
C MET A 14 -29.65 20.21 -30.22
N LEU A 15 -30.06 19.36 -31.18
CA LEU A 15 -29.97 17.90 -31.09
C LEU A 15 -28.51 17.41 -31.07
N GLY A 16 -27.60 18.04 -31.83
CA GLY A 16 -26.17 17.72 -31.83
C GLY A 16 -25.50 18.03 -30.48
N PHE A 17 -25.93 19.11 -29.79
CA PHE A 17 -25.37 19.49 -28.48
C PHE A 17 -25.82 18.55 -27.35
N VAL A 18 -27.05 18.06 -27.41
CA VAL A 18 -27.59 17.08 -26.43
C VAL A 18 -26.91 15.72 -26.58
N ALA A 19 -26.60 15.27 -27.82
CA ALA A 19 -25.89 14.01 -28.05
C ALA A 19 -24.44 14.02 -27.57
N PHE A 20 -23.77 15.19 -27.50
CA PHE A 20 -22.39 15.31 -27.06
C PHE A 20 -22.24 15.27 -25.53
N CYS A 21 -23.29 15.53 -24.77
CA CYS A 21 -23.26 15.48 -23.29
C CYS A 21 -23.30 14.05 -22.72
N PHE A 22 -23.60 13.02 -23.52
CA PHE A 22 -23.69 11.64 -23.02
C PHE A 22 -22.40 10.82 -23.10
N THR A 23 -21.28 11.38 -23.59
CA THR A 23 -20.04 10.61 -23.77
C THR A 23 -18.97 10.85 -22.69
N LEU A 24 -19.27 11.64 -21.63
CA LEU A 24 -18.40 11.82 -20.49
C LEU A 24 -18.79 10.87 -19.34
N GLN A 25 -18.99 9.60 -19.63
CA GLN A 25 -18.79 8.57 -18.62
C GLN A 25 -17.29 8.41 -18.45
N ALA A 26 -16.74 9.12 -17.48
CA ALA A 26 -15.39 8.84 -16.98
C ALA A 26 -15.35 7.37 -16.58
N GLN A 27 -14.77 6.53 -17.41
CA GLN A 27 -14.34 5.21 -16.99
C GLN A 27 -13.35 5.45 -15.84
N GLN A 28 -13.80 5.26 -14.61
CA GLN A 28 -12.90 5.03 -13.49
C GLN A 28 -12.14 3.75 -13.83
N GLN A 29 -11.01 3.91 -14.49
CA GLN A 29 -10.03 2.85 -14.57
C GLN A 29 -9.64 2.55 -13.13
N THR A 30 -10.14 1.45 -12.60
CA THR A 30 -9.60 0.85 -11.39
C THR A 30 -8.20 0.41 -11.73
N VAL A 31 -7.22 1.28 -11.47
CA VAL A 31 -5.81 0.94 -11.58
C VAL A 31 -5.56 -0.14 -10.55
N THR A 32 -5.50 -1.38 -11.02
CA THR A 32 -5.04 -2.49 -10.16
C THR A 32 -3.58 -2.21 -9.84
N PRO A 33 -3.19 -2.09 -8.57
CA PRO A 33 -1.81 -1.83 -8.21
C PRO A 33 -0.92 -2.97 -8.70
N ASP A 34 0.28 -2.64 -9.17
CA ASP A 34 1.30 -3.63 -9.50
C ASP A 34 1.94 -4.12 -8.20
N ILE A 35 1.27 -5.08 -7.56
CA ILE A 35 1.70 -5.62 -6.27
C ILE A 35 2.86 -6.60 -6.50
N PRO A 36 4.02 -6.39 -5.85
CA PRO A 36 5.15 -7.28 -6.01
C PRO A 36 4.86 -8.67 -5.44
N VAL A 37 5.07 -9.69 -6.27
CA VAL A 37 4.92 -11.11 -5.92
C VAL A 37 6.25 -11.80 -6.08
N ASP A 38 6.66 -12.52 -5.06
CA ASP A 38 7.86 -13.35 -5.10
C ASP A 38 7.63 -14.53 -6.07
N PRO A 39 8.51 -14.72 -7.07
CA PRO A 39 8.30 -15.69 -8.13
C PRO A 39 8.34 -17.16 -7.65
N ASP A 40 9.04 -17.43 -6.54
CA ASP A 40 9.22 -18.79 -6.02
C ASP A 40 8.07 -19.17 -5.09
N THR A 41 7.75 -18.30 -4.14
CA THR A 41 6.73 -18.58 -3.11
C THR A 41 5.32 -18.19 -3.51
N LYS A 42 5.17 -17.40 -4.60
CA LYS A 42 3.90 -16.79 -5.06
C LYS A 42 3.22 -15.89 -4.02
N LYS A 43 3.96 -15.46 -3.00
CA LYS A 43 3.47 -14.56 -1.95
C LYS A 43 3.70 -13.11 -2.33
N ILE A 44 2.82 -12.22 -1.90
CA ILE A 44 3.06 -10.79 -1.92
C ILE A 44 4.29 -10.52 -1.05
N MET A 45 5.29 -9.83 -1.64
CA MET A 45 6.56 -9.58 -0.97
C MET A 45 7.18 -8.25 -1.40
N TYR A 46 7.23 -7.29 -0.47
CA TYR A 46 8.02 -6.08 -0.63
C TYR A 46 9.38 -6.34 0.00
N ARG A 47 10.44 -6.39 -0.82
CA ARG A 47 11.80 -6.65 -0.38
C ARG A 47 12.78 -5.79 -1.15
N ALA A 48 13.71 -5.17 -0.44
CA ALA A 48 14.88 -4.54 -1.07
C ALA A 48 16.07 -4.54 -0.11
N VAL A 49 17.26 -4.42 -0.67
CA VAL A 49 18.50 -4.08 0.04
C VAL A 49 18.75 -2.60 -0.20
N ILE A 50 18.96 -1.86 0.87
CA ILE A 50 19.25 -0.42 0.86
C ILE A 50 20.67 -0.24 1.38
N GLU A 51 21.52 0.41 0.60
CA GLU A 51 22.84 0.84 1.04
C GLU A 51 22.66 2.08 1.93
N GLU A 52 23.15 1.99 3.17
CA GLU A 52 23.02 3.05 4.16
C GLU A 52 24.23 3.04 5.10
N GLN A 53 24.89 4.19 5.26
CA GLN A 53 26.13 4.32 6.01
C GLN A 53 25.93 4.03 7.50
N GLY A 54 26.80 3.18 8.06
CA GLY A 54 26.83 2.90 9.48
C GLY A 54 27.18 1.46 9.83
N SER A 55 27.61 1.25 11.08
CA SER A 55 27.80 -0.10 11.60
C SER A 55 26.47 -0.84 11.71
N SER A 56 26.51 -2.18 11.72
CA SER A 56 25.32 -3.00 11.94
C SER A 56 24.59 -2.61 13.25
N GLU A 57 25.33 -2.30 14.30
CA GLU A 57 24.76 -1.85 15.58
C GLU A 57 24.07 -0.48 15.47
N TYR A 58 24.69 0.49 14.79
CA TYR A 58 24.08 1.80 14.55
C TYR A 58 22.76 1.66 13.78
N LEU A 59 22.78 0.92 12.68
CA LEU A 59 21.59 0.68 11.87
C LEU A 59 20.52 -0.10 12.63
N TYR A 60 20.93 -1.04 13.53
CA TYR A 60 19.99 -1.75 14.41
C TYR A 60 19.26 -0.78 15.35
N ASN A 61 19.99 0.10 16.00
CA ASN A 61 19.40 1.09 16.90
C ASN A 61 18.44 2.03 16.13
N LYS A 62 18.81 2.44 14.93
CA LYS A 62 17.94 3.24 14.05
C LYS A 62 16.64 2.50 13.66
N ALA A 63 16.73 1.22 13.37
CA ALA A 63 15.55 0.41 13.06
C ALA A 63 14.63 0.29 14.30
N ILE A 64 15.17 0.08 15.51
CA ILE A 64 14.39 0.07 16.77
C ILE A 64 13.71 1.42 17.01
N GLU A 65 14.43 2.54 16.79
CA GLU A 65 13.86 3.89 16.88
C GLU A 65 12.68 4.05 15.89
N TRP A 66 12.85 3.55 14.65
CA TRP A 66 11.78 3.60 13.66
C TRP A 66 10.56 2.78 14.10
N PHE A 67 10.71 1.56 14.61
CA PHE A 67 9.59 0.77 15.14
C PHE A 67 8.85 1.53 16.26
N THR A 68 9.59 2.18 17.15
CA THR A 68 9.02 2.97 18.26
C THR A 68 8.25 4.19 17.75
N TYR A 69 8.69 4.78 16.66
CA TYR A 69 8.03 5.91 16.02
C TYR A 69 6.80 5.50 15.21
N TYR A 70 6.92 4.40 14.45
CA TYR A 70 5.91 4.01 13.47
C TYR A 70 4.70 3.30 14.10
N TYR A 71 4.94 2.45 15.09
CA TYR A 71 3.88 1.67 15.73
C TYR A 71 3.44 2.27 17.06
N VAL A 72 2.11 2.38 17.27
CA VAL A 72 1.54 2.89 18.54
C VAL A 72 1.93 2.01 19.73
N ASN A 73 2.03 0.69 19.54
CA ASN A 73 2.47 -0.26 20.56
C ASN A 73 3.58 -1.17 19.97
N PRO A 74 4.82 -0.71 19.94
CA PRO A 74 5.94 -1.45 19.36
C PRO A 74 6.16 -2.82 20.01
N SER A 75 5.99 -2.93 21.33
CA SER A 75 6.17 -4.18 22.07
C SER A 75 5.24 -5.29 21.63
N ALA A 76 4.03 -4.93 21.16
CA ALA A 76 3.06 -5.90 20.61
C ALA A 76 3.35 -6.29 19.16
N VAL A 77 4.31 -5.62 18.51
CA VAL A 77 4.73 -5.90 17.14
C VAL A 77 5.95 -6.80 17.11
N PHE A 78 6.95 -6.56 17.94
CA PHE A 78 8.19 -7.33 17.96
C PHE A 78 7.96 -8.81 18.24
N THR A 79 8.57 -9.67 17.40
CA THR A 79 8.65 -11.13 17.61
C THR A 79 10.09 -11.59 17.78
N VAL A 80 11.06 -10.88 17.16
CA VAL A 80 12.50 -11.13 17.29
C VAL A 80 13.22 -9.80 17.40
N GLN A 81 14.14 -9.70 18.37
CA GLN A 81 15.09 -8.59 18.53
C GLN A 81 16.47 -9.19 18.79
N ASP A 82 17.20 -9.50 17.72
CA ASP A 82 18.54 -10.11 17.78
C ASP A 82 19.58 -9.09 17.31
N LYS A 83 20.10 -8.33 18.26
CA LYS A 83 21.10 -7.29 17.99
C LYS A 83 22.44 -7.89 17.53
N VAL A 84 22.81 -9.06 18.04
CA VAL A 84 24.08 -9.71 17.71
C VAL A 84 24.14 -10.09 16.23
N ASN A 85 23.05 -10.67 15.71
CA ASN A 85 22.94 -11.08 14.31
C ASN A 85 22.31 -9.98 13.42
N GLY A 86 22.04 -8.78 13.96
CA GLY A 86 21.46 -7.67 13.23
C GLY A 86 20.09 -8.01 12.64
N ARG A 87 19.18 -8.63 13.44
CA ARG A 87 17.88 -9.11 12.96
C ARG A 87 16.75 -8.60 13.85
N ILE A 88 15.75 -8.02 13.22
CA ILE A 88 14.50 -7.61 13.85
C ILE A 88 13.35 -8.23 13.06
N GLU A 89 12.40 -8.87 13.73
CA GLU A 89 11.17 -9.33 13.14
C GLU A 89 9.96 -8.85 13.95
N GLY A 90 8.84 -8.70 13.26
CA GLY A 90 7.61 -8.27 13.89
C GLY A 90 6.37 -8.66 13.11
N THR A 91 5.23 -8.61 13.80
CA THR A 91 3.91 -8.81 13.21
C THR A 91 3.16 -7.48 13.17
N GLY A 92 3.15 -6.87 11.99
CA GLY A 92 2.41 -5.64 11.75
C GLY A 92 0.92 -5.89 11.53
N ARG A 93 0.12 -4.83 11.74
CA ARG A 93 -1.34 -4.87 11.54
C ARG A 93 -1.79 -3.59 10.88
N MET A 94 -2.72 -3.69 9.91
CA MET A 94 -3.36 -2.54 9.30
C MET A 94 -4.86 -2.82 9.07
N LYS A 95 -5.69 -1.82 9.23
CA LYS A 95 -7.10 -1.89 8.85
C LYS A 95 -7.27 -1.59 7.38
N ILE A 96 -8.20 -2.30 6.75
CA ILE A 96 -8.70 -2.00 5.42
C ILE A 96 -10.15 -1.55 5.51
N TYR A 97 -10.62 -0.80 4.52
CA TYR A 97 -11.93 -0.20 4.52
C TYR A 97 -12.57 -0.31 3.13
N PHE A 98 -13.89 -0.26 3.08
CA PHE A 98 -14.64 -0.03 1.85
C PHE A 98 -15.68 1.06 2.06
N THR A 99 -16.14 1.65 0.96
CA THR A 99 -17.28 2.56 0.99
C THR A 99 -18.53 1.78 0.60
N ASP A 100 -19.54 1.85 1.41
CA ASP A 100 -20.84 1.28 1.10
C ASP A 100 -21.48 2.09 -0.03
N GLU A 101 -21.86 1.43 -1.12
CA GLU A 101 -22.35 2.10 -2.33
C GLU A 101 -23.69 2.79 -2.16
N GLN A 102 -24.53 2.34 -1.21
CA GLN A 102 -25.86 2.91 -1.00
C GLN A 102 -25.80 4.11 -0.05
N SER A 103 -25.04 4.01 1.03
CA SER A 103 -24.97 5.05 2.06
C SER A 103 -23.81 6.03 1.88
N GLY A 104 -22.81 5.69 1.06
CA GLY A 104 -21.55 6.43 0.95
C GLY A 104 -20.67 6.37 2.22
N VAL A 105 -21.06 5.57 3.21
CA VAL A 105 -20.35 5.45 4.49
C VAL A 105 -19.15 4.55 4.37
N ARG A 106 -18.03 4.97 5.00
CA ARG A 106 -16.82 4.17 5.11
C ARG A 106 -17.01 3.06 6.16
N MET A 107 -16.92 1.82 5.73
CA MET A 107 -17.12 0.61 6.54
C MET A 107 -15.79 -0.10 6.81
N ASP A 108 -15.70 -0.82 7.93
CA ASP A 108 -14.54 -1.67 8.26
C ASP A 108 -14.53 -2.89 7.33
N GLY A 109 -13.45 -3.05 6.58
CA GLY A 109 -13.21 -4.17 5.66
C GLY A 109 -12.42 -5.32 6.31
N GLY A 110 -11.91 -5.11 7.52
CA GLY A 110 -11.15 -6.09 8.29
C GLY A 110 -9.74 -5.65 8.66
N LEU A 111 -9.03 -6.55 9.30
CA LEU A 111 -7.67 -6.35 9.79
C LEU A 111 -6.70 -7.25 9.01
N ILE A 112 -5.72 -6.64 8.35
CA ILE A 112 -4.62 -7.35 7.72
C ILE A 112 -3.48 -7.50 8.71
N ILE A 113 -2.94 -8.70 8.79
CA ILE A 113 -1.73 -9.04 9.55
C ILE A 113 -0.64 -9.37 8.54
N TYR A 114 0.58 -8.88 8.78
CA TYR A 114 1.74 -9.13 7.92
C TYR A 114 3.01 -9.29 8.75
N LEU A 115 3.99 -10.00 8.19
CA LEU A 115 5.33 -10.12 8.74
C LEU A 115 6.20 -8.96 8.23
N ILE A 116 6.91 -8.30 9.14
CA ILE A 116 8.02 -7.40 8.83
C ILE A 116 9.31 -7.99 9.35
N LYS A 117 10.34 -8.02 8.51
CA LYS A 117 11.68 -8.45 8.84
C LYS A 117 12.68 -7.41 8.37
N ILE A 118 13.61 -7.01 9.26
CA ILE A 118 14.73 -6.13 8.92
C ILE A 118 16.02 -6.86 9.29
N GLU A 119 16.93 -6.96 8.33
CA GLU A 119 18.25 -7.56 8.48
C GLU A 119 19.30 -6.49 8.24
N LEU A 120 20.20 -6.32 9.20
CA LEU A 120 21.15 -5.21 9.25
C LEU A 120 22.57 -5.74 9.19
N LYS A 121 23.36 -5.15 8.31
CA LYS A 121 24.79 -5.41 8.15
C LYS A 121 25.52 -4.07 8.12
N GLU A 122 26.83 -4.11 8.12
CA GLU A 122 27.63 -2.91 7.92
C GLU A 122 27.30 -2.26 6.59
N ASN A 123 26.99 -0.97 6.62
CA ASN A 123 26.65 -0.11 5.48
C ASN A 123 25.44 -0.53 4.63
N LYS A 124 24.56 -1.38 5.13
CA LYS A 124 23.31 -1.74 4.43
C LYS A 124 22.30 -2.41 5.34
N PHE A 125 21.05 -2.33 4.93
CA PHE A 125 19.98 -3.13 5.51
C PHE A 125 19.07 -3.72 4.44
N ARG A 126 18.39 -4.80 4.79
CA ARG A 126 17.35 -5.40 3.96
C ARG A 126 16.05 -5.39 4.74
N TYR A 127 14.98 -4.95 4.12
CA TYR A 127 13.64 -5.15 4.65
C TYR A 127 12.90 -6.22 3.83
N THR A 128 11.97 -6.92 4.48
CA THR A 128 11.03 -7.84 3.86
C THR A 128 9.68 -7.68 4.54
N LEU A 129 8.63 -7.41 3.75
CA LEU A 129 7.24 -7.37 4.20
C LEU A 129 6.51 -8.45 3.43
N THR A 130 5.89 -9.40 4.11
CA THR A 130 5.27 -10.58 3.48
C THR A 130 4.23 -11.22 4.41
N ASP A 131 3.70 -12.37 4.01
CA ASP A 131 2.72 -13.15 4.78
C ASP A 131 1.45 -12.34 5.14
N PHE A 132 0.94 -11.61 4.15
CA PHE A 132 -0.28 -10.82 4.31
C PHE A 132 -1.51 -11.73 4.46
N ASN A 133 -2.20 -11.60 5.58
CA ASN A 133 -3.38 -12.41 5.87
C ASN A 133 -4.52 -11.54 6.43
N LEU A 134 -5.73 -11.74 5.95
CA LEU A 134 -6.91 -11.21 6.62
C LEU A 134 -7.11 -11.95 7.95
N LYS A 135 -7.27 -11.22 9.05
CA LYS A 135 -7.60 -11.78 10.35
C LYS A 135 -9.04 -12.32 10.34
N ALA A 136 -9.17 -13.63 10.32
CA ALA A 136 -10.43 -14.36 10.33
C ALA A 136 -10.32 -15.55 11.27
N ALA A 137 -11.38 -16.37 11.38
CA ALA A 137 -11.38 -17.62 12.17
C ALA A 137 -10.32 -18.62 11.66
N SER A 138 -10.03 -18.61 10.35
CA SER A 138 -8.94 -19.37 9.73
C SER A 138 -8.00 -18.41 8.99
N ARG A 139 -6.77 -18.89 8.71
CA ARG A 139 -5.80 -18.13 7.91
C ARG A 139 -6.34 -17.89 6.51
N PHE A 140 -6.44 -16.63 6.09
CA PHE A 140 -6.88 -16.22 4.76
C PHE A 140 -5.79 -15.39 4.07
N PRO A 141 -4.94 -16.02 3.23
CA PRO A 141 -3.90 -15.30 2.50
C PRO A 141 -4.49 -14.28 1.53
N VAL A 142 -3.95 -13.08 1.54
CA VAL A 142 -4.41 -11.95 0.72
C VAL A 142 -4.16 -12.20 -0.78
N GLU A 143 -3.20 -13.03 -1.13
CA GLU A 143 -2.90 -13.44 -2.51
C GLU A 143 -4.12 -14.04 -3.23
N LYS A 144 -5.07 -14.62 -2.49
CA LYS A 144 -6.35 -15.10 -3.06
C LYS A 144 -7.16 -13.98 -3.73
N TRP A 145 -7.01 -12.76 -3.26
CA TRP A 145 -7.71 -11.59 -3.83
C TRP A 145 -7.22 -11.22 -5.23
N MET A 146 -6.02 -11.66 -5.60
CA MET A 146 -5.44 -11.40 -6.93
C MET A 146 -6.03 -12.29 -8.02
N ASN A 147 -6.67 -13.41 -7.64
CA ASN A 147 -7.29 -14.33 -8.60
C ASN A 147 -8.69 -13.86 -8.99
N LYS A 148 -8.79 -13.08 -10.08
CA LYS A 148 -10.07 -12.59 -10.60
C LYS A 148 -10.96 -13.68 -11.23
N SER A 149 -10.41 -14.88 -11.46
CA SER A 149 -11.14 -16.03 -11.96
C SER A 149 -11.74 -16.90 -10.86
N ASP A 150 -11.48 -16.59 -9.58
CA ASP A 150 -12.04 -17.29 -8.44
C ASP A 150 -13.56 -17.00 -8.38
N PRO A 151 -14.43 -18.04 -8.30
CA PRO A 151 -15.87 -17.84 -8.13
C PRO A 151 -16.27 -16.98 -6.93
N ALA A 152 -15.41 -16.90 -5.88
CA ALA A 152 -15.59 -16.07 -4.71
C ALA A 152 -15.02 -14.65 -4.89
N TYR A 153 -14.48 -14.29 -6.06
CA TYR A 153 -13.92 -12.97 -6.30
C TYR A 153 -14.93 -11.85 -6.01
N ASN A 154 -14.47 -10.83 -5.31
CA ASN A 154 -15.25 -9.65 -5.00
C ASN A 154 -14.49 -8.39 -5.47
N PRO A 155 -15.11 -7.49 -6.27
CA PRO A 155 -14.46 -6.25 -6.75
C PRO A 155 -13.88 -5.36 -5.64
N LYS A 156 -14.39 -5.42 -4.41
CA LYS A 156 -13.82 -4.72 -3.25
C LYS A 156 -12.38 -5.14 -2.95
N TRP A 157 -11.98 -6.35 -3.34
CA TRP A 157 -10.63 -6.87 -3.13
C TRP A 157 -9.57 -6.05 -3.86
N ASP A 158 -9.87 -5.51 -5.04
CA ASP A 158 -8.94 -4.62 -5.76
C ASP A 158 -8.66 -3.36 -4.93
N SER A 159 -9.67 -2.76 -4.31
CA SER A 159 -9.51 -1.63 -3.40
C SER A 159 -8.72 -2.00 -2.14
N TYR A 160 -8.91 -3.19 -1.59
CA TYR A 160 -8.14 -3.67 -0.44
C TYR A 160 -6.67 -3.87 -0.78
N LEU A 161 -6.38 -4.48 -1.93
CA LEU A 161 -5.01 -4.64 -2.44
C LEU A 161 -4.34 -3.28 -2.64
N PHE A 162 -5.05 -2.31 -3.20
CA PHE A 162 -4.54 -0.93 -3.33
C PHE A 162 -4.21 -0.27 -1.98
N GLN A 163 -5.04 -0.48 -0.96
CA GLN A 163 -4.79 0.04 0.39
C GLN A 163 -3.57 -0.62 1.03
N ILE A 164 -3.39 -1.93 0.82
CA ILE A 164 -2.19 -2.66 1.28
C ILE A 164 -0.96 -2.08 0.61
N ASP A 165 -0.95 -1.98 -0.72
CA ASP A 165 0.18 -1.45 -1.48
C ASP A 165 0.56 -0.04 -1.02
N THR A 166 -0.41 0.87 -0.99
CA THR A 166 -0.19 2.26 -0.55
C THR A 166 0.37 2.33 0.88
N THR A 167 -0.11 1.46 1.78
CA THR A 167 0.35 1.42 3.17
C THR A 167 1.77 0.88 3.25
N MET A 168 2.10 -0.16 2.49
CA MET A 168 3.45 -0.74 2.48
C MET A 168 4.47 0.20 1.83
N GLN A 169 4.13 0.88 0.75
CA GLN A 169 4.97 1.92 0.15
C GLN A 169 5.29 3.04 1.16
N ARG A 170 4.28 3.51 1.90
CA ARG A 170 4.48 4.52 2.96
C ARG A 170 5.37 3.99 4.09
N LEU A 171 5.14 2.75 4.53
CA LEU A 171 5.95 2.12 5.58
C LEU A 171 7.42 2.05 5.16
N VAL A 172 7.70 1.58 3.96
CA VAL A 172 9.06 1.50 3.41
C VAL A 172 9.70 2.89 3.30
N SER A 173 8.94 3.88 2.82
CA SER A 173 9.42 5.26 2.72
C SER A 173 9.83 5.82 4.09
N THR A 174 9.00 5.65 5.13
CA THR A 174 9.31 6.13 6.48
C THR A 174 10.49 5.38 7.11
N LEU A 175 10.59 4.07 6.87
CA LEU A 175 11.73 3.26 7.31
C LEU A 175 13.02 3.79 6.66
N THR A 176 13.05 3.89 5.35
CA THR A 176 14.24 4.33 4.60
C THR A 176 14.67 5.74 5.03
N GLU A 177 13.72 6.64 5.23
CA GLU A 177 14.03 8.00 5.68
C GLU A 177 14.63 8.01 7.11
N LYS A 178 14.07 7.24 8.03
CA LYS A 178 14.56 7.18 9.42
C LYS A 178 15.93 6.52 9.53
N MET A 179 16.25 5.60 8.61
CA MET A 179 17.55 4.91 8.57
C MET A 179 18.70 5.83 8.16
N LYS A 180 18.43 6.94 7.45
CA LYS A 180 19.46 7.88 7.01
C LYS A 180 20.27 8.44 8.18
N PRO A 181 21.59 8.70 8.00
CA PRO A 181 22.42 9.34 9.00
C PRO A 181 21.87 10.70 9.39
N VAL A 182 21.94 11.03 10.68
CA VAL A 182 21.67 12.38 11.14
C VAL A 182 22.87 13.23 10.79
N VAL A 183 22.75 14.07 9.77
CA VAL A 183 23.75 15.11 9.47
C VAL A 183 23.69 16.13 10.61
N LYS A 184 24.62 16.04 11.57
CA LYS A 184 24.81 17.12 12.54
C LYS A 184 25.26 18.36 11.77
N LYS A 185 24.43 19.41 11.73
CA LYS A 185 24.92 20.72 11.33
C LYS A 185 26.11 21.05 12.23
N LYS A 186 27.27 21.34 11.62
CA LYS A 186 28.43 21.83 12.36
C LYS A 186 28.01 23.16 12.95
N ASP A 187 27.95 23.23 14.29
CA ASP A 187 27.78 24.51 14.97
C ASP A 187 28.98 25.36 14.61
N GLU A 188 28.76 26.37 13.80
CA GLU A 188 29.75 27.38 13.51
C GLU A 188 29.67 28.40 14.67
N TRP A 189 30.63 28.30 15.60
CA TRP A 189 30.91 29.34 16.59
C TRP A 189 31.88 30.34 15.97
#